data_a36146d9981558f432bb24909b542e29
#
_entry.id   a36146d9981558f432bb24909b542e29
#
_cell.length_a   1.000
_cell.length_b   1.000
_cell.length_c   1.000
_cell.angle_alpha   90.00
_cell.angle_beta   90.00
_cell.angle_gamma   90.00
#
_symmetry.space_group_name_H-M   'P 1'
#
loop_
_entity.id
_entity.type
_entity.pdbx_description
1 polymer ?
#
loop_
_entity_poly.entity_id
_entity_poly.type
_entity_poly.pdbx_seq_one_letter_code
_entity_poly.pdbx_strand_id
1 'polypeptide(L)'
;ANAGDNLLEVARGANVAIDAPCSGNGACGKCRVQLKGGELDSKKTLHISDEEFEKGWRLACMSKICADVEVLVPDIASAYKSRMKVADLSSKEEIAIFEKAKNQVEETGIQLRNSLEVVELQMAEPTLDDTMPDVERLTRALRKFMNLKRIRVPYAVLRKLPDVLRASKFSVKCVVRVTPDDMFVYDIFDAKEDVIMGGLAVDIGTTTVSAVIINMATGEILAKSSSGNGQIRYGADVINRIIETTKPGGIKKLQDAVIKETINPMIHEMCRSIHLPENQIYRMCVASNTTMNHLFAGINADYLRTEPYIPAFFKTNSLFASDVGIEINGDAHIIMAPNIGSYVGGDITAGTLVSMIWNRPEFSLFIDLGTNGELVFGNSDFMMSCACSAGPAFE
;
A
#
# COMPACT_ATOMS: atom_id res chain seq x y z
N ALA A 1 11.60 -12.15 -26.05
CA ALA A 1 10.36 -12.30 -26.82
C ALA A 1 10.57 -13.34 -27.92
N ASN A 2 9.52 -14.06 -28.28
CA ASN A 2 9.55 -15.01 -29.37
C ASN A 2 8.72 -14.48 -30.53
N ALA A 3 8.99 -15.00 -31.76
CA ALA A 3 8.14 -14.68 -32.91
C ALA A 3 6.70 -15.16 -32.65
N GLY A 4 5.73 -14.28 -32.92
CA GLY A 4 4.31 -14.48 -32.63
C GLY A 4 3.82 -13.91 -31.30
N ASP A 5 4.72 -13.48 -30.37
CA ASP A 5 4.35 -12.87 -29.13
C ASP A 5 3.65 -11.51 -29.36
N ASN A 6 2.68 -11.17 -28.50
CA ASN A 6 2.00 -9.88 -28.55
C ASN A 6 2.92 -8.79 -27.99
N LEU A 7 3.12 -7.69 -28.70
CA LEU A 7 4.03 -6.63 -28.34
C LEU A 7 3.67 -5.96 -26.98
N LEU A 8 2.38 -5.77 -26.69
CA LEU A 8 1.93 -5.21 -25.41
C LEU A 8 2.27 -6.14 -24.24
N GLU A 9 2.09 -7.45 -24.39
CA GLU A 9 2.40 -8.43 -23.34
C GLU A 9 3.92 -8.55 -23.12
N VAL A 10 4.71 -8.48 -24.20
CA VAL A 10 6.18 -8.46 -24.11
C VAL A 10 6.66 -7.19 -23.39
N ALA A 11 6.11 -6.02 -23.73
CA ALA A 11 6.44 -4.76 -23.07
C ALA A 11 6.10 -4.83 -21.55
N ARG A 12 4.93 -5.38 -21.21
CA ARG A 12 4.54 -5.60 -19.81
C ARG A 12 5.50 -6.52 -19.06
N GLY A 13 5.90 -7.62 -19.70
CA GLY A 13 6.88 -8.56 -19.17
C GLY A 13 8.27 -7.97 -18.98
N ALA A 14 8.64 -7.00 -19.81
CA ALA A 14 9.90 -6.24 -19.72
C ALA A 14 9.80 -4.99 -18.82
N ASN A 15 8.71 -4.81 -18.11
CA ASN A 15 8.44 -3.64 -17.26
C ASN A 15 8.42 -2.29 -18.03
N VAL A 16 8.05 -2.33 -19.31
CA VAL A 16 7.85 -1.15 -20.13
C VAL A 16 6.38 -0.74 -20.12
N ALA A 17 6.10 0.46 -19.59
CA ALA A 17 4.74 0.98 -19.50
C ALA A 17 4.26 1.45 -20.90
N ILE A 18 3.17 0.84 -21.39
CA ILE A 18 2.43 1.29 -22.57
C ILE A 18 0.99 1.57 -22.14
N ASP A 19 0.47 2.75 -22.48
CA ASP A 19 -0.91 3.13 -22.13
C ASP A 19 -1.90 2.21 -22.87
N ALA A 20 -2.56 1.34 -22.11
CA ALA A 20 -3.51 0.36 -22.65
C ALA A 20 -4.74 0.24 -21.73
N PRO A 21 -5.52 1.32 -21.55
CA PRO A 21 -6.64 1.36 -20.61
C PRO A 21 -7.71 0.29 -20.88
N CYS A 22 -7.86 -0.16 -22.13
CA CYS A 22 -8.77 -1.25 -22.47
C CYS A 22 -8.18 -2.65 -22.25
N SER A 23 -7.11 -2.80 -21.48
CA SER A 23 -6.42 -4.08 -21.21
C SER A 23 -5.98 -4.85 -22.45
N GLY A 24 -5.77 -4.16 -23.57
CA GLY A 24 -5.31 -4.75 -24.81
C GLY A 24 -6.42 -5.25 -25.77
N ASN A 25 -7.67 -4.87 -25.54
CA ASN A 25 -8.80 -5.28 -26.37
C ASN A 25 -8.92 -4.52 -27.73
N GLY A 26 -8.00 -3.59 -28.01
CA GLY A 26 -7.98 -2.82 -29.27
C GLY A 26 -9.04 -1.70 -29.35
N ALA A 27 -9.84 -1.49 -28.30
CA ALA A 27 -11.00 -0.61 -28.35
C ALA A 27 -10.67 0.89 -28.16
N CYS A 28 -9.58 1.24 -27.46
CA CYS A 28 -9.31 2.63 -27.05
C CYS A 28 -8.29 3.37 -27.94
N GLY A 29 -7.50 2.67 -28.73
CA GLY A 29 -6.47 3.28 -29.58
C GLY A 29 -5.28 3.91 -28.85
N LYS A 30 -5.16 3.77 -27.52
CA LYS A 30 -4.16 4.49 -26.71
C LYS A 30 -2.79 3.81 -26.62
N CYS A 31 -2.69 2.48 -26.85
CA CYS A 31 -1.42 1.73 -26.78
C CYS A 31 -0.52 1.97 -28.03
N ARG A 32 -0.33 3.25 -28.36
CA ARG A 32 0.41 3.68 -29.54
C ARG A 32 1.91 3.55 -29.32
N VAL A 33 2.59 2.90 -30.23
CA VAL A 33 4.05 2.81 -30.31
C VAL A 33 4.50 3.12 -31.71
N GLN A 34 5.73 3.54 -31.88
CA GLN A 34 6.28 3.82 -33.21
C GLN A 34 7.38 2.81 -33.53
N LEU A 35 7.18 2.01 -34.57
CA LEU A 35 8.20 1.09 -35.10
C LEU A 35 9.35 1.91 -35.68
N LYS A 36 10.56 1.68 -35.18
CA LYS A 36 11.80 2.31 -35.66
C LYS A 36 12.65 1.35 -36.50
N GLY A 37 12.55 0.06 -36.22
CA GLY A 37 13.26 -0.98 -36.97
C GLY A 37 12.63 -2.35 -36.78
N GLY A 38 12.89 -3.24 -37.67
CA GLY A 38 12.35 -4.61 -37.67
C GLY A 38 10.95 -4.73 -38.26
N GLU A 39 10.24 -5.83 -37.92
CA GLU A 39 8.94 -6.15 -38.51
C GLU A 39 7.92 -6.57 -37.45
N LEU A 40 6.73 -5.98 -37.55
CA LEU A 40 5.56 -6.31 -36.72
C LEU A 40 4.40 -6.72 -37.65
N ASP A 41 3.78 -7.86 -37.36
CA ASP A 41 2.46 -8.18 -37.89
C ASP A 41 1.41 -7.38 -37.15
N SER A 42 0.89 -6.32 -37.76
CA SER A 42 -0.01 -5.37 -37.15
C SER A 42 -1.27 -5.20 -37.95
N LYS A 43 -2.42 -5.40 -37.32
CA LYS A 43 -3.71 -5.14 -37.95
C LYS A 43 -3.97 -3.62 -38.00
N LYS A 44 -4.44 -3.17 -39.18
CA LYS A 44 -4.90 -1.80 -39.39
C LYS A 44 -6.16 -1.56 -38.58
N THR A 45 -6.24 -0.44 -37.87
CA THR A 45 -7.36 -0.09 -36.98
C THR A 45 -7.86 1.31 -37.29
N LEU A 46 -9.08 1.62 -36.91
CA LEU A 46 -9.67 2.96 -37.04
C LEU A 46 -8.94 4.04 -36.23
N HIS A 47 -8.11 3.64 -35.26
CA HIS A 47 -7.40 4.55 -34.37
C HIS A 47 -6.04 5.02 -34.91
N ILE A 48 -5.59 4.51 -36.02
CA ILE A 48 -4.33 4.91 -36.70
C ILE A 48 -4.63 5.19 -38.14
N SER A 49 -4.39 6.41 -38.59
CA SER A 49 -4.57 6.81 -39.99
C SER A 49 -3.56 6.13 -40.89
N ASP A 50 -3.82 6.15 -42.21
CA ASP A 50 -2.92 5.58 -43.20
C ASP A 50 -1.54 6.25 -43.17
N GLU A 51 -1.52 7.58 -43.03
CA GLU A 51 -0.28 8.36 -42.93
C GLU A 51 0.52 8.02 -41.66
N GLU A 52 -0.17 7.82 -40.53
CA GLU A 52 0.48 7.41 -39.31
C GLU A 52 1.02 5.99 -39.37
N PHE A 53 0.27 5.07 -40.01
CA PHE A 53 0.70 3.70 -40.25
C PHE A 53 1.97 3.64 -41.11
N GLU A 54 2.06 4.48 -42.14
CA GLU A 54 3.26 4.63 -42.98
C GLU A 54 4.44 5.21 -42.19
N LYS A 55 4.19 6.11 -41.24
CA LYS A 55 5.19 6.66 -40.34
C LYS A 55 5.62 5.70 -39.20
N GLY A 56 5.16 4.45 -39.24
CA GLY A 56 5.52 3.39 -38.31
C GLY A 56 4.65 3.32 -37.04
N TRP A 57 3.59 4.13 -36.91
CA TRP A 57 2.71 4.03 -35.77
C TRP A 57 1.91 2.73 -35.76
N ARG A 58 1.84 2.08 -34.61
CA ARG A 58 1.13 0.82 -34.38
C ARG A 58 0.40 0.85 -33.05
N LEU A 59 -0.62 -0.01 -32.88
CA LEU A 59 -1.17 -0.33 -31.58
C LEU A 59 -0.48 -1.57 -31.03
N ALA A 60 0.21 -1.44 -29.92
CA ALA A 60 0.97 -2.55 -29.33
C ALA A 60 0.11 -3.79 -29.05
N CYS A 61 -1.14 -3.60 -28.62
CA CYS A 61 -2.06 -4.70 -28.34
C CYS A 61 -2.52 -5.46 -29.61
N MET A 62 -2.44 -4.82 -30.79
CA MET A 62 -2.84 -5.37 -32.08
C MET A 62 -1.63 -5.77 -32.96
N SER A 63 -0.42 -5.77 -32.36
CA SER A 63 0.83 -6.08 -33.06
C SER A 63 1.49 -7.32 -32.47
N LYS A 64 1.96 -8.21 -33.38
CA LYS A 64 2.77 -9.37 -33.03
C LYS A 64 4.19 -9.19 -33.54
N ILE A 65 5.14 -9.68 -32.78
CA ILE A 65 6.57 -9.62 -33.10
C ILE A 65 6.87 -10.71 -34.17
N CYS A 66 7.45 -10.31 -35.28
CA CYS A 66 7.83 -11.25 -36.36
C CYS A 66 9.33 -11.54 -36.37
N ALA A 67 10.14 -10.52 -36.03
CA ALA A 67 11.60 -10.57 -35.96
C ALA A 67 12.09 -9.63 -34.85
N ASP A 68 13.40 -9.41 -34.74
CA ASP A 68 13.94 -8.40 -33.88
C ASP A 68 13.36 -7.03 -34.24
N VAL A 69 12.81 -6.34 -33.23
CA VAL A 69 12.13 -5.06 -33.44
C VAL A 69 12.65 -3.99 -32.49
N GLU A 70 12.74 -2.78 -33.00
CA GLU A 70 12.97 -1.57 -32.23
C GLU A 70 11.71 -0.70 -32.28
N VAL A 71 11.14 -0.40 -31.11
CA VAL A 71 9.94 0.44 -30.99
C VAL A 71 10.18 1.58 -30.03
N LEU A 72 9.77 2.78 -30.44
CA LEU A 72 9.67 3.94 -29.56
C LEU A 72 8.34 3.88 -28.84
N VAL A 73 8.39 3.80 -27.50
CA VAL A 73 7.23 3.95 -26.63
C VAL A 73 7.17 5.41 -26.17
N PRO A 74 6.07 6.14 -26.44
CA PRO A 74 5.91 7.50 -25.93
C PRO A 74 6.03 7.52 -24.40
N ASP A 75 6.71 8.53 -23.86
CA ASP A 75 6.88 8.66 -22.40
C ASP A 75 5.56 9.06 -21.74
N ILE A 76 4.84 8.04 -21.28
CA ILE A 76 3.58 8.19 -20.55
C ILE A 76 3.85 8.59 -19.10
N ALA A 77 4.97 8.14 -18.51
CA ALA A 77 5.29 8.39 -17.12
C ALA A 77 5.47 9.89 -16.83
N SER A 78 6.03 10.65 -17.79
CA SER A 78 6.16 12.11 -17.65
C SER A 78 4.80 12.81 -17.71
N ALA A 79 3.89 12.35 -18.56
CA ALA A 79 2.54 12.91 -18.67
C ALA A 79 1.71 12.66 -17.40
N TYR A 80 1.85 11.49 -16.77
CA TYR A 80 1.21 11.20 -15.48
C TYR A 80 1.88 11.94 -14.32
N LYS A 81 3.21 11.98 -14.25
CA LYS A 81 3.96 12.72 -13.22
C LYS A 81 3.63 14.21 -13.20
N SER A 82 3.44 14.83 -14.36
CA SER A 82 3.10 16.25 -14.45
C SER A 82 1.68 16.60 -14.02
N ARG A 83 0.77 15.61 -13.95
CA ARG A 83 -0.64 15.76 -13.55
C ARG A 83 -0.90 15.39 -12.09
N MET A 84 0.05 14.74 -11.43
CA MET A 84 -0.09 14.35 -10.02
C MET A 84 0.21 15.53 -9.11
N LYS A 85 -0.84 16.19 -8.61
CA LYS A 85 -0.73 16.98 -7.38
C LYS A 85 -0.75 16.01 -6.21
N VAL A 86 0.41 15.66 -5.74
CA VAL A 86 0.56 14.93 -4.47
C VAL A 86 0.50 15.96 -3.35
N ALA A 87 -0.32 15.67 -2.32
CA ALA A 87 -0.31 16.45 -1.10
C ALA A 87 1.14 16.60 -0.59
N ASP A 88 1.62 17.84 -0.50
CA ASP A 88 2.96 18.10 -0.02
C ASP A 88 2.96 18.29 1.50
N LEU A 89 2.89 17.15 2.25
CA LEU A 89 2.97 17.15 3.71
C LEU A 89 4.26 17.79 4.28
N SER A 90 5.10 18.42 3.44
CA SER A 90 6.23 19.23 3.87
C SER A 90 5.87 20.71 3.96
N SER A 91 4.76 21.16 3.35
CA SER A 91 4.31 22.54 3.51
C SER A 91 3.76 22.77 4.92
N LYS A 92 4.02 23.94 5.48
CA LYS A 92 3.50 24.30 6.81
C LYS A 92 1.97 24.31 6.84
N GLU A 93 1.34 24.64 5.71
CA GLU A 93 -0.10 24.68 5.56
C GLU A 93 -0.71 23.28 5.64
N GLU A 94 -0.12 22.27 4.98
CA GLU A 94 -0.61 20.90 4.99
C GLU A 94 -0.37 20.20 6.32
N ILE A 95 0.79 20.45 6.96
CA ILE A 95 1.03 19.98 8.34
C ILE A 95 -0.02 20.57 9.29
N ALA A 96 -0.35 21.87 9.17
CA ALA A 96 -1.38 22.50 10.00
C ALA A 96 -2.77 21.90 9.75
N ILE A 97 -3.12 21.55 8.51
CA ILE A 97 -4.38 20.85 8.17
C ILE A 97 -4.40 19.47 8.82
N PHE A 98 -3.31 18.72 8.72
CA PHE A 98 -3.21 17.39 9.35
C PHE A 98 -3.36 17.46 10.88
N GLU A 99 -2.62 18.36 11.55
CA GLU A 99 -2.72 18.54 13.01
C GLU A 99 -4.12 19.00 13.44
N LYS A 100 -4.74 19.89 12.66
CA LYS A 100 -6.12 20.29 12.92
C LYS A 100 -7.10 19.11 12.82
N ALA A 101 -7.00 18.30 11.78
CA ALA A 101 -7.85 17.13 11.60
C ALA A 101 -7.66 16.10 12.73
N LYS A 102 -6.41 15.84 13.11
CA LYS A 102 -6.05 14.97 14.23
C LYS A 102 -6.70 15.46 15.54
N ASN A 103 -6.50 16.74 15.89
CA ASN A 103 -7.05 17.34 17.11
C ASN A 103 -8.58 17.27 17.12
N GLN A 104 -9.25 17.55 15.99
CA GLN A 104 -10.70 17.43 15.88
C GLN A 104 -11.22 16.04 16.18
N VAL A 105 -10.53 14.99 15.71
CA VAL A 105 -10.88 13.60 16.00
C VAL A 105 -10.66 13.29 17.50
N GLU A 106 -9.55 13.72 18.10
CA GLU A 106 -9.25 13.51 19.52
C GLU A 106 -10.26 14.23 20.45
N GLU A 107 -10.72 15.45 20.08
CA GLU A 107 -11.74 16.21 20.81
C GLU A 107 -13.09 15.48 20.93
N THR A 108 -13.38 14.53 20.03
CA THR A 108 -14.58 13.69 20.14
C THR A 108 -14.48 12.60 21.20
N GLY A 109 -13.33 12.45 21.85
CA GLY A 109 -13.03 11.38 22.79
C GLY A 109 -12.46 10.12 22.17
N ILE A 110 -12.29 10.08 20.83
CA ILE A 110 -11.54 9.00 20.17
C ILE A 110 -10.07 9.14 20.54
N GLN A 111 -9.56 8.12 21.22
CA GLN A 111 -8.16 8.11 21.61
C GLN A 111 -7.32 7.53 20.49
N LEU A 112 -6.44 8.34 19.91
CA LEU A 112 -5.46 7.91 18.92
C LEU A 112 -4.30 7.16 19.62
N ARG A 113 -4.61 6.04 20.28
CA ARG A 113 -3.62 5.20 20.96
C ARG A 113 -3.15 4.10 20.02
N ASN A 114 -1.85 3.84 20.06
CA ASN A 114 -1.31 2.61 19.52
C ASN A 114 -1.07 1.62 20.68
N SER A 115 -1.11 0.32 20.36
CA SER A 115 -0.80 -0.74 21.31
C SER A 115 0.69 -1.11 21.35
N LEU A 116 1.54 -0.31 20.69
CA LEU A 116 2.99 -0.50 20.63
C LEU A 116 3.65 0.35 21.72
N GLU A 117 4.58 -0.25 22.43
CA GLU A 117 5.34 0.39 23.50
C GLU A 117 6.80 -0.03 23.42
N VAL A 118 7.71 0.84 23.88
CA VAL A 118 9.11 0.49 24.16
C VAL A 118 9.24 0.24 25.65
N VAL A 119 9.62 -0.98 26.00
CA VAL A 119 9.82 -1.38 27.41
C VAL A 119 11.31 -1.51 27.67
N GLU A 120 11.84 -0.76 28.62
CA GLU A 120 13.21 -0.88 29.09
C GLU A 120 13.30 -1.90 30.23
N LEU A 121 14.25 -2.80 30.13
CA LEU A 121 14.46 -3.88 31.08
C LEU A 121 15.93 -3.97 31.51
N GLN A 122 16.15 -4.04 32.83
CA GLN A 122 17.41 -4.45 33.40
C GLN A 122 17.22 -5.84 34.02
N MET A 123 17.96 -6.81 33.53
CA MET A 123 17.92 -8.19 34.00
C MET A 123 19.22 -8.57 34.68
N ALA A 124 19.16 -9.51 35.64
CA ALA A 124 20.37 -10.08 36.22
C ALA A 124 21.10 -10.95 35.22
N GLU A 125 22.41 -10.88 35.19
CA GLU A 125 23.24 -11.79 34.38
C GLU A 125 23.10 -13.24 34.87
N PRO A 126 23.20 -14.25 33.98
CA PRO A 126 23.20 -15.64 34.39
C PRO A 126 24.44 -15.97 35.26
N THR A 127 24.25 -16.86 36.22
CA THR A 127 25.32 -17.39 37.05
C THR A 127 25.26 -18.92 37.06
N LEU A 128 26.22 -19.57 37.69
CA LEU A 128 26.18 -21.05 37.84
C LEU A 128 24.98 -21.52 38.67
N ASP A 129 24.44 -20.62 39.53
CA ASP A 129 23.28 -20.90 40.38
C ASP A 129 21.95 -20.43 39.74
N ASP A 130 22.03 -19.59 38.69
CA ASP A 130 20.86 -19.12 37.88
C ASP A 130 21.10 -19.41 36.40
N THR A 131 20.80 -20.61 36.00
CA THR A 131 20.99 -21.16 34.63
C THR A 131 19.73 -21.01 33.78
N MET A 132 18.83 -20.08 34.14
CA MET A 132 17.58 -19.84 33.39
C MET A 132 17.88 -19.46 31.94
N PRO A 133 17.22 -20.09 30.95
CA PRO A 133 17.35 -19.74 29.54
C PRO A 133 17.01 -18.27 29.24
N ASP A 134 17.60 -17.71 28.20
CA ASP A 134 17.48 -16.29 27.85
C ASP A 134 16.02 -15.87 27.61
N VAL A 135 15.24 -16.68 26.93
CA VAL A 135 13.84 -16.37 26.62
C VAL A 135 12.95 -16.39 27.86
N GLU A 136 13.19 -17.30 28.80
CA GLU A 136 12.49 -17.36 30.09
C GLU A 136 12.90 -16.18 30.98
N ARG A 137 14.16 -15.78 30.94
CA ARG A 137 14.69 -14.60 31.65
C ARG A 137 14.02 -13.33 31.15
N LEU A 138 13.95 -13.15 29.83
CA LEU A 138 13.26 -12.04 29.17
C LEU A 138 11.76 -12.02 29.52
N THR A 139 11.08 -13.15 29.35
CA THR A 139 9.64 -13.24 29.63
C THR A 139 9.31 -13.04 31.10
N ARG A 140 10.17 -13.49 32.01
CA ARG A 140 10.05 -13.22 33.45
C ARG A 140 10.17 -11.72 33.75
N ALA A 141 11.10 -11.02 33.11
CA ALA A 141 11.29 -9.59 33.27
C ALA A 141 10.06 -8.81 32.72
N LEU A 142 9.59 -9.16 31.56
CA LEU A 142 8.38 -8.55 30.96
C LEU A 142 7.12 -8.79 31.81
N ARG A 143 6.96 -9.97 32.45
CA ARG A 143 5.83 -10.23 33.37
C ARG A 143 5.85 -9.36 34.61
N LYS A 144 7.01 -8.95 35.10
CA LYS A 144 7.11 -8.00 36.23
C LYS A 144 6.65 -6.60 35.82
N PHE A 145 6.83 -6.24 34.58
CA PHE A 145 6.37 -4.96 34.03
C PHE A 145 4.85 -4.92 33.86
N MET A 146 4.27 -6.02 33.36
CA MET A 146 2.82 -6.17 33.22
C MET A 146 2.37 -7.58 33.59
N ASN A 147 1.34 -7.69 34.40
CA ASN A 147 0.78 -8.98 34.82
C ASN A 147 -0.06 -9.61 33.69
N LEU A 148 0.62 -10.08 32.63
CA LEU A 148 0.00 -10.62 31.43
C LEU A 148 -0.01 -12.15 31.44
N LYS A 149 -1.09 -12.73 30.88
CA LYS A 149 -1.26 -14.18 30.79
C LYS A 149 -0.31 -14.82 29.77
N ARG A 150 -0.04 -14.13 28.67
CA ARG A 150 0.73 -14.67 27.56
C ARG A 150 1.73 -13.66 27.01
N ILE A 151 2.99 -14.10 26.85
CA ILE A 151 4.06 -13.33 26.17
C ILE A 151 4.56 -14.18 25.02
N ARG A 152 4.59 -13.60 23.82
CA ARG A 152 5.08 -14.26 22.62
C ARG A 152 6.37 -13.62 22.17
N VAL A 153 7.41 -14.43 22.05
CA VAL A 153 8.72 -14.05 21.48
C VAL A 153 8.87 -14.77 20.14
N PRO A 154 8.79 -14.06 19.01
CA PRO A 154 8.86 -14.69 17.69
C PRO A 154 10.29 -15.16 17.39
N TYR A 155 10.41 -16.04 16.39
CA TYR A 155 11.69 -16.62 15.99
C TYR A 155 12.73 -15.55 15.57
N ALA A 156 12.29 -14.46 14.93
CA ALA A 156 13.17 -13.36 14.55
C ALA A 156 13.88 -12.72 15.75
N VAL A 157 13.16 -12.53 16.87
CA VAL A 157 13.72 -12.02 18.13
C VAL A 157 14.58 -13.08 18.79
N LEU A 158 14.11 -14.33 18.84
CA LEU A 158 14.85 -15.44 19.47
C LEU A 158 16.23 -15.62 18.86
N ARG A 159 16.38 -15.47 17.55
CA ARG A 159 17.68 -15.61 16.85
C ARG A 159 18.74 -14.63 17.32
N LYS A 160 18.38 -13.41 17.65
CA LYS A 160 19.34 -12.37 18.09
C LYS A 160 19.41 -12.19 19.59
N LEU A 161 18.46 -12.75 20.34
CA LEU A 161 18.34 -12.59 21.78
C LEU A 161 19.62 -12.87 22.56
N PRO A 162 20.33 -14.02 22.35
CA PRO A 162 21.53 -14.32 23.10
C PRO A 162 22.65 -13.29 22.93
N ASP A 163 22.85 -12.82 21.70
CA ASP A 163 23.91 -11.87 21.37
C ASP A 163 23.60 -10.48 21.92
N VAL A 164 22.36 -10.01 21.76
CA VAL A 164 21.92 -8.70 22.27
C VAL A 164 22.01 -8.66 23.79
N LEU A 165 21.56 -9.70 24.50
CA LEU A 165 21.62 -9.76 25.96
C LEU A 165 23.07 -9.64 26.48
N ARG A 166 24.00 -10.34 25.88
CA ARG A 166 25.39 -10.33 26.32
C ARG A 166 26.10 -9.03 25.97
N ALA A 167 25.88 -8.51 24.76
CA ALA A 167 26.46 -7.24 24.34
C ALA A 167 25.98 -6.05 25.20
N SER A 168 24.71 -6.05 25.56
CA SER A 168 24.08 -4.99 26.38
C SER A 168 24.27 -5.19 27.90
N LYS A 169 24.96 -6.25 28.33
CA LYS A 169 25.04 -6.64 29.76
C LYS A 169 23.65 -6.76 30.40
N PHE A 170 22.71 -7.38 29.67
CA PHE A 170 21.33 -7.62 30.08
C PHE A 170 20.49 -6.36 30.36
N SER A 171 20.91 -5.20 29.81
CA SER A 171 20.16 -3.96 29.78
C SER A 171 19.60 -3.72 28.37
N VAL A 172 18.30 -3.89 28.19
CA VAL A 172 17.68 -3.94 26.85
C VAL A 172 16.42 -3.08 26.75
N LYS A 173 16.10 -2.68 25.52
CA LYS A 173 14.79 -2.15 25.10
C LYS A 173 14.09 -3.18 24.24
N CYS A 174 12.81 -3.40 24.51
CA CYS A 174 11.95 -4.24 23.69
C CYS A 174 10.83 -3.40 23.08
N VAL A 175 10.62 -3.54 21.77
CA VAL A 175 9.40 -3.04 21.13
C VAL A 175 8.34 -4.12 21.26
N VAL A 176 7.25 -3.80 21.94
CA VAL A 176 6.19 -4.76 22.25
C VAL A 176 4.83 -4.22 21.81
N ARG A 177 3.94 -5.14 21.41
CA ARG A 177 2.52 -4.86 21.31
C ARG A 177 1.83 -5.42 22.54
N VAL A 178 1.08 -4.59 23.23
CA VAL A 178 0.34 -4.96 24.43
C VAL A 178 -1.16 -4.95 24.13
N THR A 179 -1.81 -6.02 24.52
CA THR A 179 -3.28 -6.15 24.54
C THR A 179 -3.70 -6.62 25.94
N PRO A 180 -4.99 -6.58 26.32
CA PRO A 180 -5.41 -7.02 27.66
C PRO A 180 -4.99 -8.44 28.06
N ASP A 181 -4.83 -9.33 27.07
CA ASP A 181 -4.54 -10.76 27.33
C ASP A 181 -3.14 -11.20 26.85
N ASP A 182 -2.43 -10.38 26.07
CA ASP A 182 -1.29 -10.84 25.28
C ASP A 182 -0.27 -9.73 25.08
N MET A 183 1.02 -10.11 25.12
CA MET A 183 2.13 -9.28 24.72
C MET A 183 2.89 -9.99 23.58
N PHE A 184 3.17 -9.26 22.51
CA PHE A 184 4.01 -9.72 21.42
C PHE A 184 5.28 -8.88 21.34
N VAL A 185 6.44 -9.52 21.38
CA VAL A 185 7.74 -8.83 21.29
C VAL A 185 8.14 -8.73 19.81
N TYR A 186 8.10 -7.53 19.25
CA TYR A 186 8.50 -7.32 17.85
C TYR A 186 10.01 -7.29 17.66
N ASP A 187 10.71 -6.69 18.65
CA ASP A 187 12.16 -6.51 18.55
C ASP A 187 12.82 -6.30 19.89
N ILE A 188 14.16 -6.45 19.93
CA ILE A 188 15.01 -6.25 21.11
C ILE A 188 16.29 -5.52 20.70
N PHE A 189 16.72 -4.55 21.50
CA PHE A 189 17.87 -3.67 21.30
C PHE A 189 18.68 -3.50 22.58
N ASP A 190 19.92 -3.03 22.47
CA ASP A 190 20.66 -2.49 23.63
C ASP A 190 19.87 -1.29 24.20
N ALA A 191 19.82 -1.16 25.51
CA ALA A 191 19.12 -0.04 26.17
C ALA A 191 19.68 1.35 25.79
N LYS A 192 20.91 1.41 25.30
CA LYS A 192 21.56 2.64 24.85
C LYS A 192 21.16 3.08 23.43
N GLU A 193 20.56 2.18 22.66
CA GLU A 193 20.15 2.49 21.29
C GLU A 193 18.90 3.40 21.32
N ASP A 194 18.87 4.36 20.40
CA ASP A 194 17.65 5.12 20.12
C ASP A 194 16.75 4.27 19.21
N VAL A 195 15.56 3.94 19.73
CA VAL A 195 14.61 3.08 19.04
C VAL A 195 13.46 3.91 18.50
N ILE A 196 13.28 3.88 17.20
CA ILE A 196 12.12 4.48 16.52
C ILE A 196 11.06 3.39 16.31
N MET A 197 9.85 3.64 16.79
CA MET A 197 8.71 2.79 16.45
C MET A 197 8.07 3.32 15.14
N GLY A 198 8.52 2.80 14.01
CA GLY A 198 7.99 3.16 12.70
C GLY A 198 6.58 2.63 12.48
N GLY A 199 5.71 3.50 11.94
CA GLY A 199 4.43 3.15 11.38
C GLY A 199 4.35 3.63 9.93
N LEU A 200 3.72 2.85 9.04
CA LEU A 200 3.55 3.16 7.64
C LEU A 200 2.07 3.38 7.33
N ALA A 201 1.71 4.52 6.79
CA ALA A 201 0.39 4.76 6.22
C ALA A 201 0.49 4.81 4.70
N VAL A 202 -0.38 4.09 3.99
CA VAL A 202 -0.38 4.02 2.53
C VAL A 202 -1.80 4.23 2.01
N ASP A 203 -1.93 5.16 1.09
CA ASP A 203 -3.11 5.34 0.25
C ASP A 203 -2.83 4.71 -1.12
N ILE A 204 -3.61 3.67 -1.47
CA ILE A 204 -3.49 2.97 -2.75
C ILE A 204 -4.61 3.43 -3.67
N GLY A 205 -4.39 4.56 -4.31
CA GLY A 205 -5.29 5.04 -5.36
C GLY A 205 -5.19 4.21 -6.65
N THR A 206 -6.17 4.33 -7.51
CA THR A 206 -6.18 3.66 -8.83
C THR A 206 -4.99 4.14 -9.68
N THR A 207 -4.68 5.43 -9.63
CA THR A 207 -3.60 6.03 -10.44
C THR A 207 -2.32 6.28 -9.64
N THR A 208 -2.44 6.71 -8.40
CA THR A 208 -1.32 7.13 -7.55
C THR A 208 -1.30 6.33 -6.25
N VAL A 209 -0.12 6.01 -5.77
CA VAL A 209 0.12 5.46 -4.43
C VAL A 209 0.89 6.50 -3.64
N SER A 210 0.40 6.85 -2.46
CA SER A 210 1.06 7.76 -1.51
C SER A 210 1.38 7.03 -0.21
N ALA A 211 2.53 7.31 0.37
CA ALA A 211 2.97 6.66 1.60
C ALA A 211 3.67 7.65 2.55
N VAL A 212 3.46 7.43 3.84
CA VAL A 212 4.05 8.23 4.92
C VAL A 212 4.57 7.30 6.01
N ILE A 213 5.81 7.52 6.45
CA ILE A 213 6.37 6.90 7.66
C ILE A 213 6.21 7.88 8.82
N ILE A 214 5.67 7.41 9.92
CA ILE A 214 5.49 8.17 11.16
C ILE A 214 6.24 7.52 12.31
N ASN A 215 6.66 8.31 13.30
CA ASN A 215 7.04 7.79 14.60
C ASN A 215 5.77 7.55 15.44
N MET A 216 5.47 6.29 15.71
CA MET A 216 4.24 5.92 16.44
C MET A 216 4.24 6.35 17.91
N ALA A 217 5.39 6.70 18.48
CA ALA A 217 5.47 7.23 19.83
C ALA A 217 5.04 8.70 19.90
N THR A 218 5.38 9.50 18.89
CA THR A 218 5.17 10.96 18.88
C THR A 218 4.09 11.42 17.91
N GLY A 219 3.78 10.61 16.89
CA GLY A 219 2.93 10.99 15.76
C GLY A 219 3.66 11.84 14.71
N GLU A 220 4.95 12.08 14.86
CA GLU A 220 5.75 12.86 13.92
C GLU A 220 5.87 12.16 12.57
N ILE A 221 5.73 12.93 11.48
CA ILE A 221 5.96 12.47 10.11
C ILE A 221 7.47 12.46 9.86
N LEU A 222 8.04 11.27 9.63
CA LEU A 222 9.47 11.08 9.41
C LEU A 222 9.86 11.17 7.93
N ALA A 223 9.06 10.56 7.06
CA ALA A 223 9.30 10.53 5.62
C ALA A 223 7.99 10.36 4.86
N LYS A 224 8.00 10.74 3.59
CA LYS A 224 6.87 10.58 2.67
C LYS A 224 7.38 10.25 1.28
N SER A 225 6.58 9.52 0.52
CA SER A 225 6.84 9.23 -0.89
C SER A 225 5.51 9.09 -1.65
N SER A 226 5.59 9.31 -2.96
CA SER A 226 4.46 9.12 -3.84
C SER A 226 4.94 8.61 -5.19
N SER A 227 4.18 7.69 -5.78
CA SER A 227 4.50 7.05 -7.05
C SER A 227 3.24 6.77 -7.87
N GLY A 228 3.39 6.61 -9.17
CA GLY A 228 2.34 6.03 -10.00
C GLY A 228 2.07 4.57 -9.59
N ASN A 229 0.80 4.18 -9.59
CA ASN A 229 0.43 2.79 -9.30
C ASN A 229 0.87 1.88 -10.46
N GLY A 230 1.79 0.96 -10.23
CA GLY A 230 2.33 0.03 -11.23
C GLY A 230 1.26 -0.84 -11.92
N GLN A 231 0.06 -0.93 -11.35
CA GLN A 231 -1.06 -1.64 -11.94
C GLN A 231 -1.66 -0.93 -13.17
N ILE A 232 -1.36 0.35 -13.41
CA ILE A 232 -1.89 1.14 -14.55
C ILE A 232 -1.64 0.44 -15.88
N ARG A 233 -0.48 -0.19 -16.05
CA ARG A 233 -0.13 -0.92 -17.28
C ARG A 233 -1.02 -2.14 -17.58
N TYR A 234 -1.74 -2.65 -16.58
CA TYR A 234 -2.68 -3.76 -16.72
C TYR A 234 -4.13 -3.31 -16.87
N GLY A 235 -4.44 -2.07 -16.47
CA GLY A 235 -5.75 -1.44 -16.62
C GLY A 235 -5.74 -0.04 -16.00
N ALA A 236 -6.23 0.96 -16.74
CA ALA A 236 -6.28 2.34 -16.27
C ALA A 236 -7.33 2.54 -15.17
N ASP A 237 -8.38 1.73 -15.16
CA ASP A 237 -9.48 1.77 -14.20
C ASP A 237 -9.66 0.45 -13.45
N VAL A 238 -10.52 0.45 -12.44
CA VAL A 238 -10.77 -0.71 -11.57
C VAL A 238 -11.37 -1.89 -12.33
N ILE A 239 -12.28 -1.65 -13.31
CA ILE A 239 -12.96 -2.72 -14.04
C ILE A 239 -11.96 -3.48 -14.92
N ASN A 240 -11.10 -2.76 -15.63
CA ASN A 240 -10.07 -3.37 -16.47
C ASN A 240 -9.06 -4.19 -15.64
N ARG A 241 -8.72 -3.74 -14.42
CA ARG A 241 -7.89 -4.52 -13.50
C ARG A 241 -8.60 -5.77 -12.99
N ILE A 242 -9.90 -5.68 -12.68
CA ILE A 242 -10.69 -6.87 -12.32
C ILE A 242 -10.67 -7.89 -13.47
N ILE A 243 -10.87 -7.44 -14.71
CA ILE A 243 -10.82 -8.32 -15.89
C ILE A 243 -9.42 -8.97 -16.01
N GLU A 244 -8.35 -8.25 -15.73
CA GLU A 244 -6.99 -8.83 -15.73
C GLU A 244 -6.85 -9.97 -14.72
N THR A 245 -7.54 -9.92 -13.56
CA THR A 245 -7.50 -11.01 -12.57
C THR A 245 -8.05 -12.33 -13.08
N THR A 246 -8.91 -12.32 -14.10
CA THR A 246 -9.48 -13.55 -14.69
C THR A 246 -8.51 -14.28 -15.61
N LYS A 247 -7.40 -13.63 -16.00
CA LYS A 247 -6.36 -14.26 -16.81
C LYS A 247 -5.43 -15.12 -15.93
N PRO A 248 -4.81 -16.17 -16.49
CA PRO A 248 -3.85 -16.98 -15.75
C PRO A 248 -2.72 -16.12 -15.14
N GLY A 249 -2.57 -16.21 -13.81
CA GLY A 249 -1.58 -15.43 -13.05
C GLY A 249 -1.90 -13.93 -12.90
N GLY A 250 -3.04 -13.46 -13.37
CA GLY A 250 -3.42 -12.03 -13.37
C GLY A 250 -3.47 -11.42 -11.96
N ILE A 251 -4.03 -12.16 -10.98
CA ILE A 251 -4.04 -11.72 -9.58
C ILE A 251 -2.63 -11.45 -9.07
N LYS A 252 -1.71 -12.40 -9.28
CA LYS A 252 -0.32 -12.28 -8.83
C LYS A 252 0.42 -11.14 -9.52
N LYS A 253 0.21 -10.94 -10.82
CA LYS A 253 0.79 -9.82 -11.57
C LYS A 253 0.36 -8.47 -11.01
N LEU A 254 -0.92 -8.30 -10.71
CA LEU A 254 -1.45 -7.06 -10.15
C LEU A 254 -0.98 -6.84 -8.71
N GLN A 255 -0.90 -7.88 -7.90
CA GLN A 255 -0.33 -7.81 -6.57
C GLN A 255 1.15 -7.43 -6.60
N ASP A 256 1.96 -8.08 -7.43
CA ASP A 256 3.39 -7.77 -7.56
C ASP A 256 3.61 -6.33 -8.08
N ALA A 257 2.78 -5.86 -9.00
CA ALA A 257 2.88 -4.49 -9.51
C ALA A 257 2.65 -3.42 -8.42
N VAL A 258 1.69 -3.61 -7.53
CA VAL A 258 1.46 -2.64 -6.45
C VAL A 258 2.42 -2.82 -5.29
N ILE A 259 2.81 -4.04 -4.95
CA ILE A 259 3.67 -4.31 -3.78
C ILE A 259 5.14 -4.20 -4.14
N LYS A 260 5.63 -5.09 -5.03
CA LYS A 260 7.07 -5.20 -5.31
C LYS A 260 7.61 -4.07 -6.17
N GLU A 261 6.78 -3.52 -7.07
CA GLU A 261 7.25 -2.52 -8.01
C GLU A 261 6.83 -1.09 -7.64
N THR A 262 5.92 -0.94 -6.67
CA THR A 262 5.47 0.39 -6.23
C THR A 262 5.77 0.60 -4.75
N ILE A 263 5.13 -0.13 -3.84
CA ILE A 263 5.19 0.15 -2.39
C ILE A 263 6.56 -0.17 -1.81
N ASN A 264 7.15 -1.34 -2.09
CA ASN A 264 8.45 -1.71 -1.53
C ASN A 264 9.57 -0.74 -1.96
N PRO A 265 9.70 -0.32 -3.24
CA PRO A 265 10.64 0.72 -3.63
C PRO A 265 10.44 2.06 -2.88
N MET A 266 9.17 2.47 -2.65
CA MET A 266 8.86 3.67 -1.86
C MET A 266 9.31 3.52 -0.40
N ILE A 267 9.09 2.35 0.21
CA ILE A 267 9.55 2.04 1.58
C ILE A 267 11.07 2.16 1.66
N HIS A 268 11.80 1.53 0.76
CA HIS A 268 13.27 1.58 0.74
C HIS A 268 13.81 3.00 0.56
N GLU A 269 13.19 3.79 -0.32
CA GLU A 269 13.58 5.19 -0.54
C GLU A 269 13.36 6.01 0.73
N MET A 270 12.19 5.92 1.35
CA MET A 270 11.87 6.63 2.58
C MET A 270 12.78 6.22 3.74
N CYS A 271 12.94 4.92 3.97
CA CYS A 271 13.79 4.38 5.03
C CYS A 271 15.24 4.83 4.87
N ARG A 272 15.77 4.79 3.65
CA ARG A 272 17.13 5.29 3.35
C ARG A 272 17.27 6.75 3.65
N SER A 273 16.28 7.58 3.33
CA SER A 273 16.34 9.05 3.50
C SER A 273 16.42 9.47 4.99
N ILE A 274 15.89 8.64 5.88
CA ILE A 274 15.86 8.91 7.35
C ILE A 274 16.75 7.96 8.14
N HIS A 275 17.52 7.10 7.49
CA HIS A 275 18.38 6.10 8.11
C HIS A 275 17.65 5.14 9.07
N LEU A 276 16.37 4.83 8.78
CA LEU A 276 15.56 3.88 9.54
C LEU A 276 15.60 2.50 8.86
N PRO A 277 16.01 1.43 9.54
CA PRO A 277 15.88 0.07 9.02
C PRO A 277 14.41 -0.30 8.78
N GLU A 278 14.09 -0.92 7.65
CA GLU A 278 12.72 -1.28 7.28
C GLU A 278 12.04 -2.19 8.32
N ASN A 279 12.81 -3.07 8.96
CA ASN A 279 12.32 -3.95 10.02
C ASN A 279 11.93 -3.22 11.32
N GLN A 280 12.22 -1.93 11.44
CA GLN A 280 11.72 -1.05 12.52
C GLN A 280 10.37 -0.39 12.19
N ILE A 281 9.75 -0.74 11.09
CA ILE A 281 8.35 -0.41 10.80
C ILE A 281 7.48 -1.58 11.31
N TYR A 282 6.72 -1.36 12.37
CA TYR A 282 6.00 -2.41 13.11
C TYR A 282 4.50 -2.45 12.83
N ARG A 283 3.99 -1.52 12.05
CA ARG A 283 2.59 -1.44 11.66
C ARG A 283 2.42 -0.75 10.32
N MET A 284 1.45 -1.21 9.55
CA MET A 284 1.03 -0.56 8.31
C MET A 284 -0.48 -0.35 8.33
N CYS A 285 -0.92 0.85 7.91
CA CYS A 285 -2.31 1.14 7.60
C CYS A 285 -2.47 1.37 6.11
N VAL A 286 -3.52 0.80 5.52
CA VAL A 286 -3.84 0.95 4.10
C VAL A 286 -5.23 1.54 3.97
N ALA A 287 -5.34 2.65 3.23
CA ALA A 287 -6.59 3.18 2.72
C ALA A 287 -6.63 2.94 1.21
N SER A 288 -7.74 2.45 0.67
CA SER A 288 -7.93 2.28 -0.76
C SER A 288 -9.36 1.87 -1.08
N ASN A 289 -9.76 1.98 -2.35
CA ASN A 289 -11.04 1.45 -2.78
C ASN A 289 -11.09 -0.09 -2.64
N THR A 290 -12.29 -0.65 -2.65
CA THR A 290 -12.50 -2.08 -2.40
C THR A 290 -11.76 -2.98 -3.39
N THR A 291 -11.68 -2.60 -4.66
CA THR A 291 -10.93 -3.36 -5.67
C THR A 291 -9.44 -3.37 -5.36
N MET A 292 -8.85 -2.19 -5.06
CA MET A 292 -7.42 -2.11 -4.73
C MET A 292 -7.08 -2.90 -3.46
N ASN A 293 -7.97 -2.93 -2.46
CA ASN A 293 -7.82 -3.76 -1.28
C ASN A 293 -7.71 -5.26 -1.64
N HIS A 294 -8.58 -5.75 -2.55
CA HIS A 294 -8.52 -7.14 -3.01
C HIS A 294 -7.23 -7.45 -3.78
N LEU A 295 -6.84 -6.54 -4.70
CA LEU A 295 -5.64 -6.72 -5.51
C LEU A 295 -4.36 -6.67 -4.66
N PHE A 296 -4.31 -5.78 -3.67
CA PHE A 296 -3.21 -5.72 -2.70
C PHE A 296 -3.12 -7.00 -1.88
N ALA A 297 -4.24 -7.51 -1.39
CA ALA A 297 -4.28 -8.77 -0.63
C ALA A 297 -4.09 -10.02 -1.52
N GLY A 298 -4.03 -9.89 -2.83
CA GLY A 298 -3.91 -11.03 -3.75
C GLY A 298 -5.17 -11.90 -3.83
N ILE A 299 -6.34 -11.29 -3.59
CA ILE A 299 -7.64 -11.96 -3.56
C ILE A 299 -8.38 -11.69 -4.87
N ASN A 300 -9.12 -12.70 -5.34
CA ASN A 300 -9.92 -12.59 -6.54
C ASN A 300 -10.96 -11.47 -6.42
N ALA A 301 -10.92 -10.51 -7.34
CA ALA A 301 -11.80 -9.36 -7.38
C ALA A 301 -12.96 -9.49 -8.39
N ASP A 302 -13.07 -10.61 -9.13
CA ASP A 302 -14.07 -10.76 -10.20
C ASP A 302 -15.51 -10.61 -9.70
N TYR A 303 -15.77 -11.06 -8.49
CA TYR A 303 -17.10 -10.96 -7.87
C TYR A 303 -17.52 -9.54 -7.47
N LEU A 304 -16.61 -8.57 -7.53
CA LEU A 304 -16.95 -7.16 -7.31
C LEU A 304 -17.71 -6.54 -8.50
N ARG A 305 -17.55 -7.08 -9.71
CA ARG A 305 -18.20 -6.59 -10.94
C ARG A 305 -19.33 -7.48 -11.44
N THR A 306 -19.54 -8.65 -10.83
CA THR A 306 -20.59 -9.60 -11.20
C THR A 306 -21.67 -9.64 -10.14
N GLU A 307 -22.95 -9.66 -10.55
CA GLU A 307 -24.06 -9.75 -9.59
C GLU A 307 -23.93 -11.01 -8.71
N PRO A 308 -24.19 -10.89 -7.40
CA PRO A 308 -24.73 -9.76 -6.65
C PRO A 308 -23.68 -8.75 -6.09
N TYR A 309 -22.49 -8.62 -6.70
CA TYR A 309 -21.45 -7.64 -6.37
C TYR A 309 -20.91 -7.78 -4.92
N ILE A 310 -20.58 -9.00 -4.51
CA ILE A 310 -20.17 -9.28 -3.13
C ILE A 310 -18.64 -9.30 -3.00
N PRO A 311 -18.04 -8.41 -2.20
CA PRO A 311 -16.61 -8.45 -1.89
C PRO A 311 -16.28 -9.64 -0.97
N ALA A 312 -15.03 -10.12 -1.03
CA ALA A 312 -14.58 -11.21 -0.18
C ALA A 312 -14.48 -10.77 1.30
N PHE A 313 -14.25 -9.49 1.55
CA PHE A 313 -14.17 -8.92 2.90
C PHE A 313 -14.49 -7.43 2.88
N PHE A 314 -15.03 -6.93 3.98
CA PHE A 314 -15.08 -5.50 4.30
C PHE A 314 -13.95 -5.09 5.25
N LYS A 315 -13.50 -6.00 6.10
CA LYS A 315 -12.46 -5.78 7.09
C LYS A 315 -11.59 -7.03 7.22
N THR A 316 -10.28 -6.86 7.24
CA THR A 316 -9.34 -7.93 7.57
C THR A 316 -9.02 -7.92 9.06
N ASN A 317 -8.89 -9.10 9.67
CA ASN A 317 -8.61 -9.22 11.11
C ASN A 317 -7.15 -9.64 11.40
N SER A 318 -6.50 -10.30 10.44
CA SER A 318 -5.14 -10.84 10.62
C SER A 318 -4.44 -10.88 9.28
N LEU A 319 -3.83 -9.75 8.90
CA LEU A 319 -2.96 -9.65 7.73
C LEU A 319 -1.61 -9.12 8.21
N PHE A 320 -0.55 -9.83 7.86
CA PHE A 320 0.81 -9.47 8.21
C PHE A 320 1.61 -9.07 6.97
N ALA A 321 2.67 -8.31 7.18
CA ALA A 321 3.55 -7.88 6.08
C ALA A 321 4.13 -9.07 5.30
N SER A 322 4.51 -10.14 6.00
CA SER A 322 5.02 -11.37 5.40
C SER A 322 4.00 -12.10 4.52
N ASP A 323 2.69 -11.99 4.79
CA ASP A 323 1.65 -12.68 4.02
C ASP A 323 1.53 -12.16 2.59
N VAL A 324 1.78 -10.87 2.41
CA VAL A 324 1.62 -10.19 1.10
C VAL A 324 2.96 -9.81 0.46
N GLY A 325 4.06 -9.89 1.20
CA GLY A 325 5.40 -9.57 0.69
C GLY A 325 5.76 -8.09 0.79
N ILE A 326 5.20 -7.37 1.76
CA ILE A 326 5.64 -6.01 2.13
C ILE A 326 6.94 -6.11 2.92
N GLU A 327 7.93 -5.34 2.52
CA GLU A 327 9.30 -5.39 3.07
C GLU A 327 9.47 -4.41 4.24
N ILE A 328 8.79 -4.72 5.35
CA ILE A 328 8.92 -4.10 6.68
C ILE A 328 9.13 -5.22 7.72
N ASN A 329 8.92 -4.97 9.00
CA ASN A 329 8.93 -6.05 9.99
C ASN A 329 7.93 -7.16 9.57
N GLY A 330 8.38 -8.39 9.41
CA GLY A 330 7.55 -9.48 8.88
C GLY A 330 6.31 -9.79 9.71
N ASP A 331 6.38 -9.55 11.03
CA ASP A 331 5.27 -9.72 11.98
C ASP A 331 4.41 -8.44 12.12
N ALA A 332 4.72 -7.38 11.36
CA ALA A 332 3.93 -6.14 11.37
C ALA A 332 2.50 -6.40 10.87
N HIS A 333 1.53 -5.98 11.65
CA HIS A 333 0.13 -6.03 11.23
C HIS A 333 -0.16 -4.99 10.15
N ILE A 334 -0.82 -5.42 9.10
CA ILE A 334 -1.43 -4.56 8.09
C ILE A 334 -2.90 -4.36 8.44
N ILE A 335 -3.28 -3.13 8.73
CA ILE A 335 -4.65 -2.73 9.02
C ILE A 335 -5.19 -2.06 7.76
N MET A 336 -6.19 -2.65 7.15
CA MET A 336 -6.89 -2.03 6.03
C MET A 336 -8.09 -1.25 6.56
N ALA A 337 -8.24 0.00 6.15
CA ALA A 337 -9.43 0.78 6.44
C ALA A 337 -10.66 0.01 5.90
N PRO A 338 -11.76 -0.08 6.67
CA PRO A 338 -12.88 -0.94 6.30
C PRO A 338 -13.58 -0.45 5.04
N ASN A 339 -13.94 -1.36 4.14
CA ASN A 339 -14.80 -1.06 3.00
C ASN A 339 -16.26 -0.95 3.46
N ILE A 340 -17.09 -0.26 2.67
CA ILE A 340 -18.55 -0.14 2.89
C ILE A 340 -19.32 -0.97 1.86
N GLY A 341 -18.80 -1.03 0.64
CA GLY A 341 -19.43 -1.73 -0.48
C GLY A 341 -18.41 -2.12 -1.55
N SER A 342 -18.88 -2.65 -2.66
CA SER A 342 -18.00 -3.08 -3.77
C SER A 342 -17.25 -1.93 -4.42
N TYR A 343 -17.81 -0.74 -4.39
CA TYR A 343 -17.24 0.45 -5.04
C TYR A 343 -16.94 1.59 -4.05
N VAL A 344 -17.26 1.44 -2.76
CA VAL A 344 -16.95 2.41 -1.71
C VAL A 344 -16.01 1.75 -0.71
N GLY A 345 -14.78 2.17 -0.72
CA GLY A 345 -13.69 1.50 -0.01
C GLY A 345 -13.21 2.20 1.26
N GLY A 346 -12.05 1.74 1.71
CA GLY A 346 -11.38 2.22 2.90
C GLY A 346 -10.84 3.66 2.78
N ASP A 347 -10.60 4.15 1.57
CA ASP A 347 -10.29 5.54 1.26
C ASP A 347 -11.44 6.46 1.71
N ILE A 348 -12.67 6.09 1.36
CA ILE A 348 -13.86 6.86 1.74
C ILE A 348 -14.16 6.78 3.22
N THR A 349 -13.96 5.63 3.87
CA THR A 349 -14.12 5.53 5.33
C THR A 349 -13.07 6.36 6.08
N ALA A 350 -11.83 6.38 5.60
CA ALA A 350 -10.78 7.22 6.15
C ALA A 350 -11.10 8.72 5.94
N GLY A 351 -11.53 9.11 4.73
CA GLY A 351 -11.96 10.47 4.42
C GLY A 351 -13.17 10.91 5.25
N THR A 352 -14.15 10.01 5.43
CA THR A 352 -15.32 10.26 6.29
C THR A 352 -14.90 10.51 7.74
N LEU A 353 -13.96 9.74 8.28
CA LEU A 353 -13.45 9.95 9.63
C LEU A 353 -12.85 11.36 9.78
N VAL A 354 -11.97 11.74 8.85
CA VAL A 354 -11.23 13.03 8.92
C VAL A 354 -12.13 14.23 8.59
N SER A 355 -13.14 14.09 7.71
CA SER A 355 -14.07 15.15 7.38
C SER A 355 -15.01 15.54 8.53
N MET A 356 -15.10 14.70 9.57
CA MET A 356 -15.98 14.89 10.73
C MET A 356 -17.48 14.97 10.40
N ILE A 357 -17.93 14.53 9.22
CA ILE A 357 -19.32 14.53 8.83
C ILE A 357 -20.21 13.71 9.79
N TRP A 358 -19.65 12.63 10.34
CA TRP A 358 -20.28 11.72 11.29
C TRP A 358 -20.52 12.35 12.68
N ASN A 359 -19.87 13.48 12.98
CA ASN A 359 -19.95 14.16 14.30
C ASN A 359 -20.57 15.56 14.20
N ARG A 360 -21.30 15.85 13.13
CA ARG A 360 -21.96 17.15 12.91
C ARG A 360 -23.46 16.95 12.77
N PRO A 361 -24.29 17.81 13.40
CA PRO A 361 -25.74 17.77 13.22
C PRO A 361 -26.19 18.32 11.87
N GLU A 362 -25.38 19.19 11.24
CA GLU A 362 -25.69 19.79 9.95
C GLU A 362 -25.43 18.80 8.81
N PHE A 363 -26.32 18.78 7.83
CA PHE A 363 -26.11 18.04 6.60
C PHE A 363 -24.86 18.54 5.88
N SER A 364 -23.99 17.61 5.57
CA SER A 364 -22.73 17.87 4.90
C SER A 364 -22.54 16.91 3.73
N LEU A 365 -21.76 17.32 2.75
CA LEU A 365 -21.38 16.52 1.60
C LEU A 365 -19.85 16.41 1.56
N PHE A 366 -19.34 15.18 1.66
CA PHE A 366 -17.96 14.84 1.39
C PHE A 366 -17.86 14.29 -0.03
N ILE A 367 -16.95 14.82 -0.83
CA ILE A 367 -16.71 14.40 -2.21
C ILE A 367 -15.24 14.05 -2.35
N ASP A 368 -14.97 12.83 -2.78
CA ASP A 368 -13.65 12.39 -3.25
C ASP A 368 -13.64 12.40 -4.78
N LEU A 369 -12.77 13.23 -5.35
CA LEU A 369 -12.63 13.41 -6.80
C LEU A 369 -11.32 12.75 -7.26
N GLY A 370 -11.44 11.53 -7.72
CA GLY A 370 -10.33 10.73 -8.27
C GLY A 370 -10.65 10.20 -9.66
N THR A 371 -10.10 9.05 -10.00
CA THR A 371 -10.46 8.28 -11.21
C THR A 371 -11.95 7.90 -11.18
N ASN A 372 -12.48 7.63 -9.99
CA ASN A 372 -13.92 7.58 -9.72
C ASN A 372 -14.31 8.80 -8.89
N GLY A 373 -15.61 9.08 -8.80
CA GLY A 373 -16.16 10.07 -7.88
C GLY A 373 -16.93 9.36 -6.79
N GLU A 374 -16.51 9.49 -5.56
CA GLU A 374 -17.21 8.95 -4.41
C GLU A 374 -17.78 10.10 -3.58
N LEU A 375 -19.01 9.89 -3.10
CA LEU A 375 -19.73 10.88 -2.33
C LEU A 375 -20.24 10.27 -1.03
N VAL A 376 -20.14 11.04 0.06
CA VAL A 376 -20.82 10.75 1.32
C VAL A 376 -21.67 11.97 1.69
N PHE A 377 -22.96 11.77 1.84
CA PHE A 377 -23.90 12.79 2.24
C PHE A 377 -24.60 12.39 3.54
N GLY A 378 -24.69 13.29 4.49
CA GLY A 378 -25.38 13.03 5.75
C GLY A 378 -24.92 13.92 6.89
N ASN A 379 -25.11 13.42 8.09
CA ASN A 379 -24.79 14.07 9.35
C ASN A 379 -24.54 13.02 10.46
N SER A 380 -24.56 13.42 11.73
CA SER A 380 -24.42 12.52 12.88
C SER A 380 -25.52 11.47 13.01
N ASP A 381 -26.72 11.71 12.45
CA ASP A 381 -27.87 10.82 12.59
C ASP A 381 -27.86 9.72 11.52
N PHE A 382 -27.47 10.06 10.30
CA PHE A 382 -27.32 9.09 9.22
C PHE A 382 -26.34 9.56 8.15
N MET A 383 -25.77 8.62 7.41
CA MET A 383 -24.94 8.87 6.25
C MET A 383 -25.29 7.92 5.12
N MET A 384 -25.26 8.43 3.90
CA MET A 384 -25.37 7.65 2.66
C MET A 384 -24.12 7.86 1.82
N SER A 385 -23.68 6.81 1.14
CA SER A 385 -22.55 6.86 0.21
C SER A 385 -22.93 6.31 -1.15
N CYS A 386 -22.34 6.89 -2.20
CA CYS A 386 -22.43 6.36 -3.55
C CYS A 386 -21.08 6.54 -4.26
N ALA A 387 -20.85 5.70 -5.26
CA ALA A 387 -19.75 5.84 -6.19
C ALA A 387 -20.32 6.09 -7.58
N CYS A 388 -19.69 6.99 -8.33
CA CYS A 388 -20.00 7.26 -9.72
C CYS A 388 -18.73 7.24 -10.55
N SER A 389 -18.86 6.97 -11.84
CA SER A 389 -17.74 7.13 -12.78
C SER A 389 -17.53 8.62 -13.00
N ALA A 390 -16.43 9.18 -12.51
CA ALA A 390 -16.08 10.58 -12.74
C ALA A 390 -15.33 10.77 -14.07
N GLY A 391 -14.52 9.77 -14.46
CA GLY A 391 -13.60 9.86 -15.58
C GLY A 391 -12.53 10.95 -15.39
N PRO A 392 -11.45 10.93 -16.15
CA PRO A 392 -10.53 12.07 -16.15
C PRO A 392 -11.21 13.28 -16.80
N ALA A 393 -11.11 14.44 -16.16
CA ALA A 393 -11.75 15.69 -16.63
C ALA A 393 -11.27 16.15 -18.00
N PHE A 394 -10.14 15.62 -18.46
CA PHE A 394 -9.54 15.86 -19.78
C PHE A 394 -8.94 14.56 -20.30
N GLU A 395 -9.58 13.93 -21.24
CA GLU A 395 -9.01 12.86 -22.08
C GLU A 395 -8.42 13.43 -23.37
#